data_fe7c45f8bf59a664501f55147ad25978
#
_entry.id   fe7c45f8bf59a664501f55147ad25978
#
_cell.length_a   1.000
_cell.length_b   1.000
_cell.length_c   1.000
_cell.angle_alpha   90.00
_cell.angle_beta   90.00
_cell.angle_gamma   90.00
#
_symmetry.space_group_name_H-M   'P 1'
#
loop_
_entity.id
_entity.type
_entity.pdbx_description
1 polymer ?
#
loop_
_entity_poly.entity_id
_entity_poly.type
_entity_poly.pdbx_seq_one_letter_code
_entity_poly.pdbx_strand_id
1 'polypeptide(L)'
;SLGMLNEGHDNPDFADKRAMAKKALRMIESLLLEDRNDQIGHFYTEMGNRFHVMGVAASDELMIDAAKAAGVDDKLDIAEDNSWDASVRASLDEAKSLVGPDTGTPVMAWGNQQHAIFGPVLSPAPTGEAAGRAFDAIVELVQNPAFWELKRNRGRGPEFGDVDENCDIPE
;
A
#
# COMPACT_ATOMS: atom_id res chain seq x y z
N SER A 1 -4.39 -5.74 3.41
CA SER A 1 -4.87 -6.15 2.09
C SER A 1 -6.28 -5.65 1.82
N LEU A 2 -6.47 -4.81 0.80
CA LEU A 2 -7.81 -4.35 0.39
C LEU A 2 -8.70 -5.52 -0.07
N GLY A 3 -8.11 -6.56 -0.67
CA GLY A 3 -8.86 -7.77 -1.05
C GLY A 3 -9.42 -8.51 0.16
N MET A 4 -8.63 -8.65 1.22
CA MET A 4 -9.08 -9.28 2.47
C MET A 4 -10.03 -8.37 3.28
N LEU A 5 -9.82 -7.05 3.22
CA LEU A 5 -10.71 -6.07 3.86
C LEU A 5 -12.12 -6.12 3.26
N ASN A 6 -12.21 -6.38 1.96
CA ASN A 6 -13.47 -6.42 1.21
C ASN A 6 -13.95 -7.86 0.91
N GLU A 7 -13.52 -8.85 1.68
CA GLU A 7 -14.06 -10.22 1.58
C GLU A 7 -15.59 -10.20 1.71
N GLY A 8 -16.28 -10.90 0.80
CA GLY A 8 -17.75 -10.90 0.72
C GLY A 8 -18.35 -9.83 -0.19
N HIS A 9 -17.54 -8.92 -0.74
CA HIS A 9 -17.94 -7.93 -1.74
C HIS A 9 -17.22 -8.21 -3.07
N ASP A 10 -17.34 -9.43 -3.58
CA ASP A 10 -16.60 -9.91 -4.74
C ASP A 10 -17.16 -9.32 -6.03
N ASN A 11 -16.51 -8.26 -6.50
CA ASN A 11 -16.70 -7.78 -7.87
C ASN A 11 -15.69 -8.50 -8.80
N PRO A 12 -16.17 -9.25 -9.81
CA PRO A 12 -15.30 -9.97 -10.75
C PRO A 12 -14.33 -9.06 -11.50
N ASP A 13 -14.69 -7.79 -11.75
CA ASP A 13 -13.82 -6.82 -12.45
C ASP A 13 -12.50 -6.53 -11.72
N PHE A 14 -12.42 -6.91 -10.45
CA PHE A 14 -11.21 -6.74 -9.62
C PHE A 14 -10.51 -8.06 -9.26
N ALA A 15 -10.91 -9.19 -9.86
CA ALA A 15 -10.37 -10.50 -9.50
C ALA A 15 -8.85 -10.57 -9.71
N ASP A 16 -8.35 -10.18 -10.89
CA ASP A 16 -6.92 -10.21 -11.22
C ASP A 16 -6.12 -9.25 -10.34
N LYS A 17 -6.66 -8.05 -10.10
CA LYS A 17 -6.04 -7.06 -9.20
C LYS A 17 -5.89 -7.61 -7.78
N ARG A 18 -6.92 -8.29 -7.27
CA ARG A 18 -6.87 -8.89 -5.92
C ARG A 18 -5.89 -10.05 -5.86
N ALA A 19 -5.86 -10.89 -6.90
CA ALA A 19 -4.94 -12.02 -6.98
C ALA A 19 -3.48 -11.55 -6.98
N MET A 20 -3.13 -10.63 -7.87
CA MET A 20 -1.80 -10.03 -7.94
C MET A 20 -1.42 -9.35 -6.62
N ALA A 21 -2.29 -8.50 -6.07
CA ALA A 21 -2.02 -7.80 -4.82
C ALA A 21 -1.81 -8.77 -3.64
N LYS A 22 -2.55 -9.88 -3.59
CA LYS A 22 -2.38 -10.90 -2.55
C LYS A 22 -1.01 -11.56 -2.63
N LYS A 23 -0.55 -11.93 -3.83
CA LYS A 23 0.77 -12.48 -4.08
C LYS A 23 1.88 -11.51 -3.69
N ALA A 24 1.77 -10.26 -4.12
CA ALA A 24 2.73 -9.20 -3.74
C ALA A 24 2.80 -9.00 -2.21
N LEU A 25 1.69 -9.06 -1.50
CA LEU A 25 1.67 -8.92 -0.04
C LEU A 25 2.34 -10.08 0.68
N ARG A 26 2.25 -11.31 0.18
CA ARG A 26 3.02 -12.45 0.74
C ARG A 26 4.52 -12.20 0.65
N MET A 27 4.99 -11.69 -0.49
CA MET A 27 6.39 -11.31 -0.67
C MET A 27 6.80 -10.22 0.33
N ILE A 28 5.96 -9.19 0.50
CA ILE A 28 6.20 -8.09 1.45
C ILE A 28 6.30 -8.62 2.89
N GLU A 29 5.41 -9.51 3.32
CA GLU A 29 5.50 -10.11 4.66
C GLU A 29 6.82 -10.87 4.87
N SER A 30 7.31 -11.59 3.84
CA SER A 30 8.62 -12.25 3.91
C SER A 30 9.77 -11.26 4.00
N LEU A 31 9.71 -10.17 3.24
CA LEU A 31 10.72 -9.11 3.27
C LEU A 31 10.74 -8.36 4.62
N LEU A 32 9.58 -8.18 5.25
CA LEU A 32 9.47 -7.58 6.59
C LEU A 32 10.20 -8.42 7.64
N LEU A 33 10.08 -9.76 7.59
CA LEU A 33 10.81 -10.67 8.50
C LEU A 33 12.32 -10.61 8.31
N GLU A 34 12.79 -10.20 7.14
CA GLU A 34 14.21 -10.04 6.81
C GLU A 34 14.72 -8.61 7.00
N ASP A 35 13.88 -7.70 7.51
CA ASP A 35 14.20 -6.27 7.71
C ASP A 35 14.64 -5.55 6.42
N ARG A 36 14.09 -5.97 5.26
CA ARG A 36 14.40 -5.44 3.93
C ARG A 36 13.48 -4.26 3.56
N ASN A 37 13.31 -3.30 4.46
CA ASN A 37 12.33 -2.22 4.34
C ASN A 37 12.52 -1.33 3.10
N ASP A 38 13.77 -1.01 2.74
CA ASP A 38 14.06 -0.20 1.54
C ASP A 38 13.59 -0.91 0.26
N GLN A 39 13.79 -2.22 0.18
CA GLN A 39 13.35 -3.02 -0.96
C GLN A 39 11.83 -3.17 -1.01
N ILE A 40 11.14 -3.20 0.13
CA ILE A 40 9.68 -3.14 0.19
C ILE A 40 9.18 -1.83 -0.42
N GLY A 41 9.77 -0.70 -0.02
CA GLY A 41 9.43 0.61 -0.56
C GLY A 41 9.65 0.68 -2.08
N HIS A 42 10.78 0.16 -2.57
CA HIS A 42 11.10 0.11 -3.98
C HIS A 42 10.11 -0.79 -4.74
N PHE A 43 9.86 -2.01 -4.26
CA PHE A 43 8.89 -2.92 -4.86
C PHE A 43 7.47 -2.32 -4.93
N TYR A 44 7.04 -1.65 -3.85
CA TYR A 44 5.74 -0.97 -3.84
C TYR A 44 5.66 0.14 -4.88
N THR A 45 6.71 0.93 -5.04
CA THR A 45 6.82 2.00 -6.05
C THR A 45 6.78 1.42 -7.46
N GLU A 46 7.55 0.36 -7.73
CA GLU A 46 7.58 -0.32 -9.02
C GLU A 46 6.21 -0.89 -9.42
N MET A 47 5.52 -1.54 -8.47
CA MET A 47 4.15 -2.03 -8.66
C MET A 47 3.19 -0.87 -8.96
N GLY A 48 3.28 0.21 -8.16
CA GLY A 48 2.41 1.38 -8.28
C GLY A 48 2.56 2.09 -9.62
N ASN A 49 3.78 2.35 -10.04
CA ASN A 49 4.08 3.02 -11.31
C ASN A 49 3.57 2.22 -12.51
N ARG A 50 3.89 0.93 -12.58
CA ARG A 50 3.41 0.07 -13.68
C ARG A 50 1.89 0.03 -13.74
N PHE A 51 1.26 -0.22 -12.60
CA PHE A 51 -0.18 -0.42 -12.56
C PHE A 51 -0.98 0.88 -12.69
N HIS A 52 -0.64 1.93 -11.92
CA HIS A 52 -1.45 3.15 -11.83
C HIS A 52 -1.03 4.23 -12.81
N VAL A 53 0.26 4.42 -13.04
CA VAL A 53 0.77 5.50 -13.91
C VAL A 53 0.83 5.05 -15.36
N MET A 54 1.44 3.87 -15.61
CA MET A 54 1.59 3.35 -16.97
C MET A 54 0.36 2.59 -17.47
N GLY A 55 -0.59 2.24 -16.58
CA GLY A 55 -1.81 1.53 -16.95
C GLY A 55 -1.62 0.08 -17.37
N VAL A 56 -0.52 -0.56 -16.94
CA VAL A 56 -0.28 -1.98 -17.24
C VAL A 56 -1.34 -2.83 -16.54
N ALA A 57 -1.90 -3.78 -17.25
CA ALA A 57 -2.93 -4.68 -16.69
C ALA A 57 -2.39 -5.50 -15.52
N ALA A 58 -3.21 -5.70 -14.49
CA ALA A 58 -2.85 -6.53 -13.34
C ALA A 58 -2.58 -7.97 -13.80
N SER A 59 -1.38 -8.46 -13.56
CA SER A 59 -0.93 -9.80 -13.94
C SER A 59 0.27 -10.24 -13.10
N ASP A 60 0.59 -11.52 -13.15
CA ASP A 60 1.80 -12.04 -12.53
C ASP A 60 3.06 -11.47 -13.20
N GLU A 61 3.02 -11.19 -14.50
CA GLU A 61 4.14 -10.57 -15.24
C GLU A 61 4.47 -9.18 -14.70
N LEU A 62 3.46 -8.32 -14.46
CA LEU A 62 3.66 -7.02 -13.85
C LEU A 62 4.37 -7.15 -12.50
N MET A 63 3.92 -8.08 -11.66
CA MET A 63 4.51 -8.32 -10.35
C MET A 63 5.95 -8.83 -10.45
N ILE A 64 6.23 -9.75 -11.37
CA ILE A 64 7.57 -10.31 -11.61
C ILE A 64 8.54 -9.21 -12.06
N ASP A 65 8.13 -8.37 -13.00
CA ASP A 65 8.97 -7.28 -13.50
C ASP A 65 9.24 -6.23 -12.43
N ALA A 66 8.23 -5.90 -11.61
CA ALA A 66 8.42 -5.02 -10.46
C ALA A 66 9.37 -5.64 -9.42
N ALA A 67 9.27 -6.95 -9.17
CA ALA A 67 10.14 -7.67 -8.24
C ALA A 67 11.60 -7.66 -8.71
N LYS A 68 11.84 -7.87 -10.01
CA LYS A 68 13.20 -7.80 -10.59
C LYS A 68 13.77 -6.40 -10.46
N ALA A 69 13.00 -5.37 -10.83
CA ALA A 69 13.44 -3.98 -10.73
C ALA A 69 13.79 -3.57 -9.30
N ALA A 70 13.05 -4.07 -8.32
CA ALA A 70 13.29 -3.82 -6.90
C ALA A 70 14.36 -4.74 -6.26
N GLY A 71 14.90 -5.71 -7.00
CA GLY A 71 15.87 -6.68 -6.48
C GLY A 71 15.29 -7.60 -5.39
N VAL A 72 14.02 -8.01 -5.57
CA VAL A 72 13.30 -8.93 -4.65
C VAL A 72 12.73 -10.16 -5.38
N ASP A 73 13.25 -10.46 -6.56
CA ASP A 73 12.85 -11.63 -7.36
C ASP A 73 13.24 -12.96 -6.69
N ASP A 74 14.12 -12.93 -5.70
CA ASP A 74 14.39 -14.06 -4.79
C ASP A 74 13.19 -14.45 -3.93
N LYS A 75 12.10 -13.67 -3.94
CA LYS A 75 10.85 -13.92 -3.19
C LYS A 75 9.68 -14.39 -4.06
N LEU A 76 9.89 -14.62 -5.34
CA LEU A 76 8.81 -15.03 -6.25
C LEU A 76 8.15 -16.35 -5.83
N ASP A 77 8.90 -17.29 -5.25
CA ASP A 77 8.34 -18.54 -4.72
C ASP A 77 7.35 -18.30 -3.57
N ILE A 78 7.60 -17.25 -2.75
CA ILE A 78 6.74 -16.86 -1.65
C ILE A 78 5.38 -16.33 -2.16
N ALA A 79 5.36 -15.71 -3.33
CA ALA A 79 4.12 -15.22 -3.94
C ALA A 79 3.08 -16.34 -4.12
N GLU A 80 3.52 -17.55 -4.42
CA GLU A 80 2.64 -18.72 -4.63
C GLU A 80 2.36 -19.51 -3.35
N ASP A 81 3.06 -19.23 -2.27
CA ASP A 81 2.91 -19.95 -1.00
C ASP A 81 1.76 -19.40 -0.15
N ASN A 82 0.64 -20.12 -0.15
CA ASN A 82 -0.55 -19.77 0.62
C ASN A 82 -0.36 -19.78 2.15
N SER A 83 0.71 -20.38 2.67
CA SER A 83 0.98 -20.38 4.12
C SER A 83 1.20 -18.96 4.66
N TRP A 84 1.63 -18.02 3.83
CA TRP A 84 1.82 -16.61 4.15
C TRP A 84 0.53 -15.80 4.29
N ASP A 85 -0.62 -16.36 3.88
CA ASP A 85 -1.92 -15.70 4.03
C ASP A 85 -2.25 -15.36 5.49
N ALA A 86 -1.77 -16.17 6.43
CA ALA A 86 -1.94 -15.92 7.84
C ALA A 86 -1.21 -14.67 8.31
N SER A 87 0.03 -14.43 7.83
CA SER A 87 0.80 -13.21 8.13
C SER A 87 0.14 -11.98 7.53
N VAL A 88 -0.28 -12.05 6.26
CA VAL A 88 -1.01 -10.93 5.60
C VAL A 88 -2.30 -10.60 6.36
N ARG A 89 -3.01 -11.59 6.88
CA ARG A 89 -4.21 -11.38 7.67
C ARG A 89 -3.89 -10.76 9.03
N ALA A 90 -2.83 -11.21 9.69
CA ALA A 90 -2.39 -10.66 10.98
C ALA A 90 -2.05 -9.16 10.85
N SER A 91 -1.32 -8.76 9.80
CA SER A 91 -1.03 -7.34 9.50
C SER A 91 -2.31 -6.52 9.27
N LEU A 92 -3.33 -7.09 8.62
CA LEU A 92 -4.62 -6.42 8.44
C LEU A 92 -5.38 -6.28 9.77
N ASP A 93 -5.38 -7.31 10.59
CA ASP A 93 -6.08 -7.32 11.88
C ASP A 93 -5.40 -6.34 12.86
N GLU A 94 -4.07 -6.24 12.82
CA GLU A 94 -3.32 -5.20 13.54
C GLU A 94 -3.77 -3.80 13.12
N ALA A 95 -3.79 -3.50 11.81
CA ALA A 95 -4.27 -2.20 11.31
C ALA A 95 -5.70 -1.89 11.77
N LYS A 96 -6.62 -2.88 11.71
CA LYS A 96 -8.00 -2.72 12.21
C LYS A 96 -8.06 -2.48 13.72
N SER A 97 -7.17 -3.09 14.49
CA SER A 97 -7.12 -2.88 15.95
C SER A 97 -6.73 -1.45 16.31
N LEU A 98 -5.96 -0.78 15.46
CA LEU A 98 -5.50 0.60 15.68
C LEU A 98 -6.55 1.65 15.32
N VAL A 99 -7.29 1.46 14.22
CA VAL A 99 -8.16 2.51 13.65
C VAL A 99 -9.64 2.08 13.52
N GLY A 100 -9.96 0.90 13.99
CA GLY A 100 -11.32 0.35 13.90
C GLY A 100 -11.58 -0.45 12.60
N PRO A 101 -12.68 -1.19 12.54
CA PRO A 101 -13.01 -2.09 11.42
C PRO A 101 -13.47 -1.36 10.17
N ASP A 102 -14.05 -0.15 10.29
CA ASP A 102 -14.50 0.68 9.17
C ASP A 102 -13.33 1.53 8.66
N THR A 103 -12.41 0.89 8.00
CA THR A 103 -11.17 1.51 7.55
C THR A 103 -10.78 1.10 6.13
N GLY A 104 -9.76 1.76 5.60
CA GLY A 104 -9.16 1.48 4.29
C GLY A 104 -7.64 1.62 4.35
N THR A 105 -7.05 2.09 3.27
CA THR A 105 -5.61 2.36 3.15
C THR A 105 -5.37 3.81 2.71
N PRO A 106 -4.27 4.43 3.16
CA PRO A 106 -3.26 3.94 4.10
C PRO A 106 -3.75 3.95 5.56
N VAL A 107 -3.15 3.13 6.41
CA VAL A 107 -3.18 3.28 7.86
C VAL A 107 -1.77 3.70 8.28
N MET A 108 -1.67 4.79 9.02
CA MET A 108 -0.41 5.32 9.51
C MET A 108 -0.41 5.34 11.03
N ALA A 109 0.71 4.94 11.65
CA ALA A 109 0.86 4.86 13.09
C ALA A 109 2.18 5.48 13.55
N TRP A 110 2.17 6.14 14.71
CA TRP A 110 3.33 6.77 15.35
C TRP A 110 3.43 6.37 16.82
N GLY A 111 4.59 6.60 17.41
CA GLY A 111 4.78 6.48 18.86
C GLY A 111 4.51 5.08 19.40
N ASN A 112 5.11 4.06 18.79
CA ASN A 112 4.86 2.66 19.13
C ASN A 112 3.37 2.29 18.97
N GLN A 113 2.73 2.80 17.90
CA GLN A 113 1.33 2.55 17.55
C GLN A 113 0.29 3.18 18.52
N GLN A 114 0.71 4.07 19.39
CA GLN A 114 -0.21 4.76 20.31
C GLN A 114 -1.09 5.80 19.59
N HIS A 115 -0.64 6.28 18.43
CA HIS A 115 -1.36 7.24 17.61
C HIS A 115 -1.46 6.70 16.18
N ALA A 116 -2.66 6.39 15.75
CA ALA A 116 -2.91 5.85 14.43
C ALA A 116 -4.13 6.49 13.78
N ILE A 117 -4.10 6.63 12.45
CA ILE A 117 -5.23 7.09 11.65
C ILE A 117 -5.37 6.26 10.36
N PHE A 118 -6.58 6.19 9.85
CA PHE A 118 -6.84 5.91 8.45
C PHE A 118 -6.66 7.19 7.62
N GLY A 119 -5.82 7.16 6.61
CA GLY A 119 -5.48 8.31 5.77
C GLY A 119 -4.07 8.86 6.07
N PRO A 120 -3.74 10.05 5.52
CA PRO A 120 -4.56 10.87 4.62
C PRO A 120 -4.75 10.23 3.25
N VAL A 121 -5.89 10.46 2.63
CA VAL A 121 -6.14 10.11 1.22
C VAL A 121 -6.08 11.39 0.40
N LEU A 122 -4.99 11.56 -0.33
CA LEU A 122 -4.71 12.78 -1.10
C LEU A 122 -4.70 12.46 -2.61
N SER A 123 -5.30 13.31 -3.43
CA SER A 123 -5.27 13.18 -4.88
C SER A 123 -5.48 14.53 -5.57
N PRO A 124 -4.52 15.01 -6.36
CA PRO A 124 -3.17 14.45 -6.51
C PRO A 124 -2.39 14.51 -5.19
N ALA A 125 -1.35 13.67 -5.08
CA ALA A 125 -0.43 13.76 -3.95
C ALA A 125 0.40 15.05 -4.05
N PRO A 126 0.57 15.81 -2.95
CA PRO A 126 1.46 16.96 -2.95
C PRO A 126 2.92 16.50 -3.07
N THR A 127 3.76 17.35 -3.66
CA THR A 127 5.20 17.09 -3.83
C THR A 127 6.07 18.16 -3.16
N GLY A 128 7.36 17.88 -2.98
CA GLY A 128 8.34 18.81 -2.42
C GLY A 128 7.94 19.37 -1.06
N GLU A 129 8.14 20.66 -0.84
CA GLU A 129 7.82 21.32 0.43
C GLU A 129 6.34 21.25 0.81
N ALA A 130 5.44 21.19 -0.18
CA ALA A 130 4.01 21.07 0.10
C ALA A 130 3.68 19.70 0.71
N ALA A 131 4.34 18.64 0.27
CA ALA A 131 4.22 17.31 0.88
C ALA A 131 4.73 17.31 2.33
N GLY A 132 5.90 17.92 2.59
CA GLY A 132 6.44 18.06 3.95
C GLY A 132 5.49 18.79 4.89
N ARG A 133 4.98 19.94 4.48
CA ARG A 133 4.00 20.70 5.30
C ARG A 133 2.70 19.92 5.54
N ALA A 134 2.22 19.17 4.55
CA ALA A 134 1.03 18.34 4.72
C ALA A 134 1.28 17.20 5.72
N PHE A 135 2.44 16.57 5.63
CA PHE A 135 2.86 15.52 6.58
C PHE A 135 2.94 16.05 8.01
N ASP A 136 3.64 17.17 8.23
CA ASP A 136 3.80 17.79 9.55
C ASP A 136 2.44 18.12 10.18
N ALA A 137 1.53 18.69 9.39
CA ALA A 137 0.18 19.03 9.86
C ALA A 137 -0.63 17.79 10.26
N ILE A 138 -0.50 16.68 9.53
CA ILE A 138 -1.15 15.41 9.86
C ILE A 138 -0.56 14.82 11.14
N VAL A 139 0.76 14.82 11.29
CA VAL A 139 1.43 14.33 12.50
C VAL A 139 0.97 15.11 13.74
N GLU A 140 0.90 16.43 13.66
CA GLU A 140 0.41 17.29 14.76
C GLU A 140 -1.04 16.97 15.14
N LEU A 141 -1.93 16.81 14.13
CA LEU A 141 -3.32 16.43 14.38
C LEU A 141 -3.44 15.06 15.06
N VAL A 142 -2.71 14.06 14.57
CA VAL A 142 -2.79 12.69 15.08
C VAL A 142 -2.29 12.57 16.51
N GLN A 143 -1.33 13.39 16.90
CA GLN A 143 -0.83 13.43 18.27
C GLN A 143 -1.82 14.05 19.26
N ASN A 144 -2.86 14.73 18.80
CA ASN A 144 -3.91 15.27 19.65
C ASN A 144 -4.93 14.18 20.02
N PRO A 145 -5.04 13.77 21.29
CA PRO A 145 -5.96 12.68 21.69
C PRO A 145 -7.45 13.01 21.50
N ALA A 146 -7.78 14.27 21.26
CA ALA A 146 -9.15 14.70 20.97
C ALA A 146 -9.48 14.65 19.47
N PHE A 147 -8.50 14.36 18.61
CA PHE A 147 -8.73 14.23 17.17
C PHE A 147 -9.17 12.80 16.83
N TRP A 148 -10.33 12.66 16.20
CA TRP A 148 -10.89 11.36 15.86
C TRP A 148 -11.02 11.14 14.35
N GLU A 149 -11.58 12.12 13.61
CA GLU A 149 -11.87 11.94 12.19
C GLU A 149 -11.88 13.29 11.44
N LEU A 150 -11.41 13.26 10.18
CA LEU A 150 -11.56 14.34 9.21
C LEU A 150 -11.94 13.74 7.86
N LYS A 151 -13.13 14.08 7.35
CA LYS A 151 -13.65 13.54 6.10
C LYS A 151 -14.13 14.63 5.15
N ARG A 152 -13.84 14.43 3.86
CA ARG A 152 -14.34 15.29 2.77
C ARG A 152 -15.04 14.44 1.72
N ASN A 153 -16.06 14.96 1.06
CA ASN A 153 -16.64 14.34 -0.12
C ASN A 153 -15.58 14.27 -1.25
N ARG A 154 -15.50 13.10 -1.88
CA ARG A 154 -14.63 12.86 -3.05
C ARG A 154 -15.41 13.25 -4.32
N GLY A 155 -15.14 14.43 -4.87
CA GLY A 155 -15.82 14.95 -6.08
C GLY A 155 -15.28 14.39 -7.39
N ARG A 156 -14.19 13.59 -7.35
CA ARG A 156 -13.50 13.02 -8.52
C ARG A 156 -12.76 11.74 -8.17
N GLY A 157 -12.37 10.98 -9.19
CA GLY A 157 -11.48 9.82 -9.04
C GLY A 157 -10.05 10.23 -8.66
N PRO A 158 -9.20 9.26 -8.34
CA PRO A 158 -7.79 9.50 -8.07
C PRO A 158 -7.07 10.02 -9.32
N GLU A 159 -6.17 10.97 -9.12
CA GLU A 159 -5.21 11.45 -10.12
C GLU A 159 -3.84 10.92 -9.74
N PHE A 160 -3.19 10.26 -10.69
CA PHE A 160 -1.82 9.76 -10.54
C PHE A 160 -0.88 10.77 -11.20
N GLY A 161 0.28 11.02 -10.60
CA GLY A 161 1.31 11.87 -11.16
C GLY A 161 2.08 11.17 -12.28
N ASP A 162 3.21 11.77 -12.65
CA ASP A 162 4.18 11.17 -13.54
C ASP A 162 4.90 9.99 -12.85
N VAL A 163 5.62 9.19 -13.64
CA VAL A 163 6.46 8.09 -13.14
C VAL A 163 7.48 8.64 -12.15
N ASP A 164 7.62 7.96 -11.01
CA ASP A 164 8.65 8.31 -10.02
C ASP A 164 10.04 8.14 -10.66
N GLU A 165 10.86 9.21 -10.62
CA GLU A 165 12.20 9.23 -11.23
C GLU A 165 13.19 8.22 -10.59
N ASN A 166 12.82 7.64 -9.43
CA ASN A 166 13.59 6.58 -8.79
C ASN A 166 13.21 5.17 -9.24
N CYS A 167 12.36 5.06 -10.24
CA CYS A 167 11.88 3.79 -10.77
C CYS A 167 12.70 3.39 -12.01
N ASP A 168 13.37 2.24 -11.95
CA ASP A 168 14.03 1.62 -13.08
C ASP A 168 13.01 0.98 -14.03
N ILE A 169 12.35 1.79 -14.86
CA ILE A 169 11.44 1.28 -15.89
C ILE A 169 12.27 1.04 -17.15
N PRO A 170 12.37 -0.20 -17.65
CA PRO A 170 12.97 -0.47 -18.94
C PRO A 170 12.18 0.23 -20.05
N GLU A 171 12.89 0.90 -20.98
CA GLU A 171 12.30 1.50 -22.19
C GLU A 171 11.57 0.45 -23.07
#